data_096d4829678b71de0f67fa508e7cd289
#
_entry.id   096d4829678b71de0f67fa508e7cd289
#
_cell.length_a   1.000
_cell.length_b   1.000
_cell.length_c   1.000
_cell.angle_alpha   90.00
_cell.angle_beta   90.00
_cell.angle_gamma   90.00
#
_symmetry.space_group_name_H-M   'P 1'
#
loop_
_entity.id
_entity.type
_entity.pdbx_description
1 polymer ?
#
loop_
_entity_poly.entity_id
_entity_poly.type
_entity_poly.pdbx_seq_one_letter_code
_entity_poly.pdbx_strand_id
1 'polypeptide(L)'
;MSSLPLISVIIPVYNAAPYLEQCINSVKEQTWPNIELIIVDDGSTDGSLAILSKFGGPNVKLIQQENSGASVARNIGLSKAKGTYIQFLDADDLLSADKIQAQMDLLLSYSGYLALCPTVYFDDGADPFKAPVNKEWFAEGSDDPVDFLIKLYAGCEGNYGGMIQPDAWLTPRSLIDKAGPWNPMRNPDDDGEFFCRVILASKGVKYNDKGTSYYRKFNQKTTWSSRNSYQNQAAVLQSWTLKSEHLKPFENLPGVRKALAFNFTELCYNNYPANPDLSKKAYEMATKYGGLSGPPYFGNTSFNKLRHALPWKLLLLLRHYYHSLTSN
;
A
#
# COMPACT_ATOMS: atom_id res chain seq x y z
N MET A 1 13.91 -33.53 11.45
CA MET A 1 12.97 -32.74 10.63
C MET A 1 13.26 -31.28 10.92
N SER A 2 13.58 -30.45 9.91
CA SER A 2 13.73 -29.00 10.12
C SER A 2 12.39 -28.46 10.59
N SER A 3 12.41 -27.62 11.65
CA SER A 3 11.19 -26.96 12.12
C SER A 3 10.65 -26.06 11.01
N LEU A 4 9.32 -26.00 10.84
CA LEU A 4 8.70 -25.09 9.90
C LEU A 4 9.11 -23.64 10.20
N PRO A 5 9.34 -22.81 9.17
CA PRO A 5 9.69 -21.41 9.36
C PRO A 5 8.67 -20.66 10.24
N LEU A 6 9.15 -19.82 11.15
CA LEU A 6 8.30 -18.96 11.96
C LEU A 6 7.85 -17.74 11.15
N ILE A 7 6.57 -17.46 11.18
CA ILE A 7 5.96 -16.27 10.58
C ILE A 7 5.62 -15.28 11.70
N SER A 8 6.08 -14.04 11.61
CA SER A 8 5.60 -12.97 12.49
C SER A 8 4.50 -12.18 11.79
N VAL A 9 3.29 -12.24 12.33
CA VAL A 9 2.18 -11.38 11.90
C VAL A 9 2.21 -10.13 12.76
N ILE A 10 2.28 -8.95 12.13
CA ILE A 10 2.38 -7.64 12.80
C ILE A 10 1.13 -6.84 12.48
N ILE A 11 0.37 -6.48 13.53
CA ILE A 11 -0.87 -5.69 13.43
C ILE A 11 -0.67 -4.36 14.13
N PRO A 12 -0.55 -3.22 13.40
CA PRO A 12 -0.67 -1.91 13.99
C PRO A 12 -2.13 -1.61 14.31
N VAL A 13 -2.43 -1.13 15.50
CA VAL A 13 -3.80 -0.87 15.97
C VAL A 13 -3.93 0.58 16.40
N TYR A 14 -4.92 1.30 15.86
CA TYR A 14 -5.32 2.61 16.35
C TYR A 14 -6.83 2.80 16.16
N ASN A 15 -7.60 2.83 17.25
CA ASN A 15 -9.05 3.02 17.23
C ASN A 15 -9.77 2.06 16.26
N ALA A 16 -9.52 0.75 16.40
CA ALA A 16 -10.04 -0.30 15.53
C ALA A 16 -11.00 -1.28 16.25
N ALA A 17 -11.56 -0.89 17.41
CA ALA A 17 -12.38 -1.76 18.24
C ALA A 17 -13.47 -2.56 17.49
N PRO A 18 -14.20 -2.01 16.49
CA PRO A 18 -15.24 -2.77 15.80
C PRO A 18 -14.73 -3.94 14.95
N TYR A 19 -13.45 -3.92 14.54
CA TYR A 19 -12.88 -4.84 13.53
C TYR A 19 -11.87 -5.80 14.13
N LEU A 20 -11.26 -5.41 15.23
CA LEU A 20 -10.06 -6.01 15.79
C LEU A 20 -10.23 -7.49 16.15
N GLU A 21 -11.40 -7.88 16.71
CA GLU A 21 -11.67 -9.29 17.04
C GLU A 21 -11.69 -10.18 15.79
N GLN A 22 -12.33 -9.73 14.73
CA GLN A 22 -12.39 -10.44 13.45
C GLN A 22 -11.00 -10.53 12.81
N CYS A 23 -10.24 -9.45 12.81
CA CYS A 23 -8.86 -9.39 12.30
C CYS A 23 -7.97 -10.41 13.03
N ILE A 24 -7.93 -10.40 14.37
CA ILE A 24 -7.09 -11.30 15.17
C ILE A 24 -7.51 -12.76 14.95
N ASN A 25 -8.80 -13.05 14.91
CA ASN A 25 -9.30 -14.41 14.68
C ASN A 25 -8.88 -14.94 13.31
N SER A 26 -8.86 -14.11 12.26
CA SER A 26 -8.37 -14.52 10.94
C SER A 26 -6.90 -14.97 10.95
N VAL A 27 -6.07 -14.42 11.84
CA VAL A 27 -4.69 -14.87 12.06
C VAL A 27 -4.64 -16.17 12.86
N LYS A 28 -5.48 -16.32 13.89
CA LYS A 28 -5.52 -17.53 14.73
C LYS A 28 -6.05 -18.77 13.97
N GLU A 29 -6.85 -18.53 12.94
CA GLU A 29 -7.42 -19.57 12.06
C GLU A 29 -6.49 -19.97 10.91
N GLN A 30 -5.31 -19.37 10.78
CA GLN A 30 -4.35 -19.73 9.73
C GLN A 30 -3.93 -21.21 9.83
N THR A 31 -3.89 -21.87 8.69
CA THR A 31 -3.50 -23.30 8.60
C THR A 31 -1.98 -23.51 8.77
N TRP A 32 -1.14 -22.48 8.56
CA TRP A 32 0.28 -22.54 8.88
C TRP A 32 0.48 -22.59 10.39
N PRO A 33 1.14 -23.62 10.97
CA PRO A 33 1.08 -23.85 12.40
C PRO A 33 2.09 -23.01 13.23
N ASN A 34 3.13 -22.44 12.59
CA ASN A 34 4.21 -21.77 13.30
C ASN A 34 4.14 -20.23 13.11
N ILE A 35 3.24 -19.62 13.87
CA ILE A 35 2.97 -18.16 13.84
C ILE A 35 3.20 -17.55 15.22
N GLU A 36 3.85 -16.38 15.26
CA GLU A 36 3.75 -15.44 16.38
C GLU A 36 2.93 -14.21 15.93
N LEU A 37 2.10 -13.70 16.80
CA LEU A 37 1.28 -12.51 16.60
C LEU A 37 1.80 -11.36 17.43
N ILE A 38 2.09 -10.24 16.79
CA ILE A 38 2.63 -9.03 17.42
C ILE A 38 1.65 -7.90 17.13
N ILE A 39 0.96 -7.44 18.17
CA ILE A 39 -0.02 -6.38 18.08
C ILE A 39 0.57 -5.14 18.73
N VAL A 40 0.58 -4.03 18.01
CA VAL A 40 1.11 -2.75 18.49
C VAL A 40 -0.02 -1.74 18.54
N ASP A 41 -0.50 -1.46 19.75
CA ASP A 41 -1.49 -0.41 19.98
C ASP A 41 -0.81 0.95 19.95
N ASP A 42 -1.16 1.76 18.97
CA ASP A 42 -0.62 3.09 18.70
C ASP A 42 -1.41 4.19 19.44
N GLY A 43 -1.68 3.96 20.74
CA GLY A 43 -2.37 4.92 21.61
C GLY A 43 -3.86 5.03 21.34
N SER A 44 -4.55 3.90 21.18
CA SER A 44 -6.01 3.87 21.01
C SER A 44 -6.75 4.49 22.19
N THR A 45 -7.81 5.22 21.87
CA THR A 45 -8.69 5.90 22.85
C THR A 45 -10.12 5.35 22.86
N ASP A 46 -10.40 4.34 22.04
CA ASP A 46 -11.67 3.60 21.98
C ASP A 46 -11.62 2.29 22.80
N GLY A 47 -12.50 1.35 22.52
CA GLY A 47 -12.53 0.03 23.17
C GLY A 47 -11.45 -0.96 22.73
N SER A 48 -10.48 -0.58 21.85
CA SER A 48 -9.47 -1.50 21.30
C SER A 48 -8.66 -2.21 22.37
N LEU A 49 -8.16 -1.49 23.39
CA LEU A 49 -7.38 -2.08 24.48
C LEU A 49 -8.18 -3.12 25.30
N ALA A 50 -9.47 -2.86 25.52
CA ALA A 50 -10.34 -3.81 26.23
C ALA A 50 -10.55 -5.11 25.43
N ILE A 51 -10.59 -5.01 24.10
CA ILE A 51 -10.66 -6.17 23.21
C ILE A 51 -9.31 -6.90 23.22
N LEU A 52 -8.19 -6.20 23.03
CA LEU A 52 -6.85 -6.77 23.02
C LEU A 52 -6.51 -7.53 24.29
N SER A 53 -7.00 -7.08 25.45
CA SER A 53 -6.77 -7.77 26.74
C SER A 53 -7.35 -9.18 26.79
N LYS A 54 -8.30 -9.53 25.92
CA LYS A 54 -8.88 -10.87 25.80
C LYS A 54 -8.00 -11.83 25.00
N PHE A 55 -7.05 -11.29 24.22
CA PHE A 55 -6.16 -12.06 23.38
C PHE A 55 -4.78 -12.19 24.02
N GLY A 56 -4.53 -13.32 24.62
CA GLY A 56 -3.26 -13.69 25.23
C GLY A 56 -2.78 -15.05 24.73
N GLY A 57 -1.55 -15.38 25.07
CA GLY A 57 -0.96 -16.68 24.76
C GLY A 57 0.55 -16.62 24.59
N PRO A 58 1.22 -17.78 24.54
CA PRO A 58 2.68 -17.84 24.47
C PRO A 58 3.26 -17.21 23.20
N ASN A 59 2.46 -17.19 22.13
CA ASN A 59 2.85 -16.66 20.82
C ASN A 59 2.20 -15.31 20.51
N VAL A 60 1.59 -14.63 21.48
CA VAL A 60 0.97 -13.30 21.30
C VAL A 60 1.73 -12.26 22.12
N LYS A 61 2.15 -11.19 21.46
CA LYS A 61 2.78 -10.03 22.10
C LYS A 61 1.90 -8.81 21.88
N LEU A 62 1.48 -8.18 22.95
CA LEU A 62 0.82 -6.88 22.94
C LEU A 62 1.80 -5.81 23.39
N ILE A 63 1.94 -4.77 22.58
CA ILE A 63 2.82 -3.63 22.83
C ILE A 63 1.96 -2.37 22.74
N GLN A 64 2.18 -1.43 23.64
CA GLN A 64 1.50 -0.13 23.65
C GLN A 64 2.52 0.99 23.45
N GLN A 65 2.16 2.00 22.68
CA GLN A 65 2.94 3.22 22.48
C GLN A 65 2.04 4.46 22.44
N GLU A 66 2.62 5.64 22.54
CA GLU A 66 1.95 6.90 22.20
C GLU A 66 1.72 6.97 20.70
N ASN A 67 0.60 7.58 20.26
CA ASN A 67 0.23 7.66 18.85
C ASN A 67 1.32 8.31 18.00
N SER A 68 2.00 7.49 17.21
CA SER A 68 3.13 7.85 16.36
C SER A 68 2.92 7.49 14.89
N GLY A 69 1.81 6.83 14.56
CA GLY A 69 1.42 6.42 13.21
C GLY A 69 1.76 4.98 12.88
N ALA A 70 1.06 4.44 11.86
CA ALA A 70 1.10 3.03 11.48
C ALA A 70 2.52 2.54 11.15
N SER A 71 3.31 3.32 10.41
CA SER A 71 4.70 2.98 10.05
C SER A 71 5.60 2.81 11.27
N VAL A 72 5.45 3.67 12.30
CA VAL A 72 6.21 3.54 13.57
C VAL A 72 5.74 2.30 14.32
N ALA A 73 4.43 2.05 14.39
CA ALA A 73 3.88 0.85 15.03
C ALA A 73 4.36 -0.44 14.32
N ARG A 74 4.36 -0.47 12.97
CA ARG A 74 4.91 -1.60 12.19
C ARG A 74 6.40 -1.80 12.47
N ASN A 75 7.21 -0.73 12.61
CA ASN A 75 8.63 -0.81 12.95
C ASN A 75 8.87 -1.37 14.36
N ILE A 76 8.06 -0.97 15.35
CA ILE A 76 8.14 -1.53 16.70
C ILE A 76 7.79 -3.02 16.66
N GLY A 77 6.72 -3.40 15.97
CA GLY A 77 6.38 -4.80 15.76
C GLY A 77 7.52 -5.58 15.10
N LEU A 78 8.12 -5.03 14.03
CA LEU A 78 9.24 -5.62 13.31
C LEU A 78 10.47 -5.82 14.22
N SER A 79 10.76 -4.88 15.12
CA SER A 79 11.86 -4.98 16.08
C SER A 79 11.68 -6.12 17.12
N LYS A 80 10.45 -6.54 17.35
CA LYS A 80 10.10 -7.63 18.30
C LYS A 80 9.82 -8.95 17.58
N ALA A 81 9.73 -8.94 16.26
CA ALA A 81 9.51 -10.11 15.43
C ALA A 81 10.74 -11.03 15.46
N LYS A 82 10.48 -12.34 15.54
CA LYS A 82 11.49 -13.42 15.50
C LYS A 82 11.37 -14.28 14.24
N GLY A 83 10.26 -14.10 13.49
CA GLY A 83 9.98 -14.86 12.29
C GLY A 83 10.96 -14.59 11.17
N THR A 84 11.23 -15.61 10.39
CA THR A 84 12.01 -15.52 9.14
C THR A 84 11.21 -14.97 7.97
N TYR A 85 9.89 -14.89 8.15
CA TYR A 85 8.96 -14.22 7.24
C TYR A 85 8.04 -13.29 8.03
N ILE A 86 7.66 -12.19 7.40
CA ILE A 86 6.85 -11.13 8.00
C ILE A 86 5.56 -10.97 7.19
N GLN A 87 4.45 -10.97 7.90
CA GLN A 87 3.13 -10.58 7.43
C GLN A 87 2.71 -9.31 8.15
N PHE A 88 2.53 -8.21 7.42
CA PHE A 88 1.82 -7.05 7.95
C PHE A 88 0.32 -7.23 7.69
N LEU A 89 -0.52 -6.81 8.64
CA LEU A 89 -1.97 -6.88 8.54
C LEU A 89 -2.58 -5.66 9.21
N ASP A 90 -3.39 -4.91 8.50
CA ASP A 90 -4.09 -3.77 9.08
C ASP A 90 -5.25 -4.23 9.96
N ALA A 91 -5.54 -3.49 11.03
CA ALA A 91 -6.44 -3.93 12.11
C ALA A 91 -7.93 -4.05 11.70
N ASP A 92 -8.28 -3.53 10.55
CA ASP A 92 -9.62 -3.55 9.94
C ASP A 92 -9.76 -4.55 8.79
N ASP A 93 -8.67 -5.25 8.42
CA ASP A 93 -8.61 -6.21 7.35
C ASP A 93 -8.55 -7.67 7.83
N LEU A 94 -8.64 -8.64 6.88
CA LEU A 94 -8.70 -10.06 7.21
C LEU A 94 -7.85 -10.88 6.24
N LEU A 95 -7.46 -12.08 6.70
CA LEU A 95 -6.81 -13.10 5.89
C LEU A 95 -7.71 -14.34 5.76
N SER A 96 -7.75 -14.99 4.59
CA SER A 96 -8.32 -16.34 4.51
C SER A 96 -7.46 -17.33 5.28
N ALA A 97 -8.05 -18.41 5.79
CA ALA A 97 -7.37 -19.37 6.67
C ALA A 97 -6.14 -20.04 6.02
N ASP A 98 -6.12 -20.16 4.71
CA ASP A 98 -5.05 -20.80 3.92
C ASP A 98 -4.01 -19.81 3.37
N LYS A 99 -4.18 -18.50 3.58
CA LYS A 99 -3.35 -17.47 2.93
C LYS A 99 -1.86 -17.63 3.22
N ILE A 100 -1.48 -17.75 4.47
CA ILE A 100 -0.07 -17.89 4.85
C ILE A 100 0.50 -19.22 4.35
N GLN A 101 -0.26 -20.32 4.44
CA GLN A 101 0.17 -21.62 3.92
C GLN A 101 0.45 -21.53 2.41
N ALA A 102 -0.49 -21.00 1.64
CA ALA A 102 -0.37 -20.90 0.19
C ALA A 102 0.85 -20.07 -0.25
N GLN A 103 1.12 -18.96 0.44
CA GLN A 103 2.28 -18.14 0.15
C GLN A 103 3.59 -18.76 0.62
N MET A 104 3.59 -19.50 1.73
CA MET A 104 4.77 -20.25 2.19
C MET A 104 5.14 -21.35 1.23
N ASP A 105 4.17 -22.07 0.65
CA ASP A 105 4.42 -23.12 -0.37
C ASP A 105 5.20 -22.55 -1.57
N LEU A 106 4.91 -21.30 -1.97
CA LEU A 106 5.71 -20.58 -2.97
C LEU A 106 7.11 -20.26 -2.46
N LEU A 107 7.23 -19.59 -1.31
CA LEU A 107 8.50 -19.06 -0.82
C LEU A 107 9.50 -20.14 -0.41
N LEU A 108 9.04 -21.32 -0.04
CA LEU A 108 9.90 -22.49 0.18
C LEU A 108 10.54 -22.99 -1.12
N SER A 109 9.88 -22.79 -2.27
CA SER A 109 10.39 -23.14 -3.59
C SER A 109 11.15 -22.01 -4.27
N TYR A 110 10.84 -20.75 -3.92
CA TYR A 110 11.38 -19.56 -4.58
C TYR A 110 12.09 -18.65 -3.55
N SER A 111 13.32 -19.01 -3.18
CA SER A 111 14.12 -18.24 -2.23
C SER A 111 14.51 -16.86 -2.79
N GLY A 112 14.29 -15.81 -2.00
CA GLY A 112 14.61 -14.43 -2.35
C GLY A 112 13.51 -13.69 -3.13
N TYR A 113 12.33 -14.28 -3.26
CA TYR A 113 11.13 -13.63 -3.82
C TYR A 113 10.19 -13.15 -2.71
N LEU A 114 9.28 -12.22 -3.07
CA LEU A 114 8.09 -11.95 -2.29
C LEU A 114 6.95 -12.85 -2.79
N ALA A 115 6.03 -13.20 -1.91
CA ALA A 115 4.77 -13.82 -2.30
C ALA A 115 3.62 -12.84 -2.20
N LEU A 116 2.75 -12.87 -3.21
CA LEU A 116 1.56 -12.04 -3.33
C LEU A 116 0.33 -12.93 -3.49
N CYS A 117 -0.81 -12.51 -2.95
CA CYS A 117 -2.11 -13.18 -3.10
C CYS A 117 -3.16 -12.22 -3.66
N PRO A 118 -4.35 -12.74 -4.07
CA PRO A 118 -5.51 -11.91 -4.41
C PRO A 118 -5.92 -11.00 -3.25
N THR A 119 -6.41 -9.81 -3.58
CA THR A 119 -7.12 -8.93 -2.65
C THR A 119 -8.59 -8.87 -3.01
N VAL A 120 -9.45 -9.18 -2.06
CA VAL A 120 -10.90 -9.01 -2.17
C VAL A 120 -11.30 -7.73 -1.45
N TYR A 121 -11.91 -6.81 -2.19
CA TYR A 121 -12.43 -5.56 -1.64
C TYR A 121 -13.87 -5.76 -1.21
N PHE A 122 -14.20 -5.42 0.04
CA PHE A 122 -15.56 -5.52 0.56
C PHE A 122 -15.97 -4.26 1.33
N ASP A 123 -17.23 -3.91 1.27
CA ASP A 123 -17.75 -2.75 1.98
C ASP A 123 -17.93 -3.05 3.48
N ASP A 124 -17.71 -2.06 4.33
CA ASP A 124 -17.93 -2.18 5.77
C ASP A 124 -19.37 -2.59 6.08
N GLY A 125 -19.51 -3.60 6.94
CA GLY A 125 -20.80 -4.26 7.24
C GLY A 125 -21.22 -5.35 6.26
N ALA A 126 -20.52 -5.53 5.12
CA ALA A 126 -20.76 -6.64 4.20
C ALA A 126 -20.01 -7.91 4.62
N ASP A 127 -20.47 -9.05 4.11
CA ASP A 127 -19.78 -10.34 4.28
C ASP A 127 -18.58 -10.42 3.31
N PRO A 128 -17.32 -10.41 3.81
CA PRO A 128 -16.14 -10.45 2.96
C PRO A 128 -16.07 -11.70 2.07
N PHE A 129 -16.60 -12.82 2.53
CA PHE A 129 -16.54 -14.11 1.81
C PHE A 129 -17.51 -14.19 0.62
N LYS A 130 -18.44 -13.24 0.49
CA LYS A 130 -19.35 -13.10 -0.65
C LYS A 130 -18.90 -12.07 -1.67
N ALA A 131 -17.87 -11.30 -1.35
CA ALA A 131 -17.34 -10.30 -2.28
C ALA A 131 -16.57 -10.97 -3.45
N PRO A 132 -16.64 -10.41 -4.67
CA PRO A 132 -15.98 -11.01 -5.82
C PRO A 132 -14.46 -10.89 -5.73
N VAL A 133 -13.77 -11.94 -6.13
CA VAL A 133 -12.31 -11.90 -6.35
C VAL A 133 -12.05 -11.21 -7.68
N ASN A 134 -11.36 -10.08 -7.66
CA ASN A 134 -10.96 -9.39 -8.88
C ASN A 134 -9.68 -10.03 -9.45
N LYS A 135 -9.64 -10.19 -10.78
CA LYS A 135 -8.41 -10.60 -11.45
C LYS A 135 -7.53 -9.37 -11.63
N GLU A 136 -6.46 -9.31 -10.86
CA GLU A 136 -5.48 -8.23 -10.92
C GLU A 136 -4.38 -8.52 -11.96
N TRP A 137 -3.80 -7.49 -12.57
CA TRP A 137 -2.71 -7.65 -13.54
C TRP A 137 -1.47 -8.34 -12.92
N PHE A 138 -1.23 -8.16 -11.62
CA PHE A 138 -0.09 -8.76 -10.90
C PHE A 138 -0.25 -10.27 -10.62
N ALA A 139 -1.36 -10.87 -11.03
CA ALA A 139 -1.57 -12.33 -10.93
C ALA A 139 -0.54 -13.17 -11.71
N GLU A 140 0.22 -12.56 -12.60
CA GLU A 140 1.31 -13.23 -13.33
C GLU A 140 2.63 -13.23 -12.54
N GLY A 141 2.76 -12.38 -11.52
CA GLY A 141 4.04 -12.15 -10.84
C GLY A 141 5.08 -11.52 -11.78
N SER A 142 6.34 -11.55 -11.38
CA SER A 142 7.48 -11.18 -12.22
C SER A 142 8.79 -11.72 -11.64
N ASP A 143 9.69 -12.20 -12.49
CA ASP A 143 11.05 -12.59 -12.12
C ASP A 143 12.03 -11.41 -12.21
N ASP A 144 11.54 -10.21 -12.55
CA ASP A 144 12.28 -8.96 -12.55
C ASP A 144 11.56 -7.95 -11.63
N PRO A 145 12.19 -7.53 -10.51
CA PRO A 145 11.62 -6.58 -9.58
C PRO A 145 11.38 -5.20 -10.21
N VAL A 146 12.23 -4.79 -11.17
CA VAL A 146 12.09 -3.49 -11.83
C VAL A 146 10.93 -3.51 -12.83
N ASP A 147 10.76 -4.60 -13.58
CA ASP A 147 9.61 -4.79 -14.46
C ASP A 147 8.29 -4.77 -13.67
N PHE A 148 8.27 -5.43 -12.50
CA PHE A 148 7.09 -5.39 -11.63
C PHE A 148 6.76 -3.97 -11.19
N LEU A 149 7.76 -3.18 -10.75
CA LEU A 149 7.55 -1.77 -10.35
C LEU A 149 7.15 -0.88 -11.52
N ILE A 150 7.69 -1.10 -12.71
CA ILE A 150 7.27 -0.39 -13.93
C ILE A 150 5.77 -0.60 -14.17
N LYS A 151 5.29 -1.83 -14.07
CA LYS A 151 3.87 -2.18 -14.22
C LYS A 151 3.02 -1.57 -13.08
N LEU A 152 3.49 -1.68 -11.84
CA LEU A 152 2.80 -1.14 -10.66
C LEU A 152 2.67 0.39 -10.71
N TYR A 153 3.60 1.07 -11.34
CA TYR A 153 3.63 2.53 -11.44
C TYR A 153 3.16 3.08 -12.81
N ALA A 154 2.44 2.25 -13.58
CA ALA A 154 1.89 2.61 -14.90
C ALA A 154 2.93 3.03 -15.95
N GLY A 155 4.13 2.44 -15.88
CA GLY A 155 5.22 2.70 -16.83
C GLY A 155 5.23 1.82 -18.06
N CYS A 156 4.38 0.80 -18.14
CA CYS A 156 4.29 -0.12 -19.30
C CYS A 156 3.36 0.42 -20.39
N GLU A 157 3.35 -0.25 -21.56
CA GLU A 157 2.47 0.12 -22.68
C GLU A 157 0.99 -0.09 -22.36
N GLY A 158 0.65 -1.14 -21.59
CA GLY A 158 -0.69 -1.43 -21.11
C GLY A 158 -1.17 -0.46 -20.01
N ASN A 159 -0.33 0.45 -19.56
CA ASN A 159 -0.60 1.48 -18.56
C ASN A 159 -1.30 0.93 -17.29
N TYR A 160 -0.74 -0.15 -16.72
CA TYR A 160 -1.28 -0.75 -15.50
C TYR A 160 -1.29 0.29 -14.36
N GLY A 161 -0.68 0.07 -13.30
CA GLY A 161 -0.75 0.86 -12.08
C GLY A 161 -1.64 0.16 -11.07
N GLY A 162 -1.70 0.70 -9.87
CA GLY A 162 -2.53 0.15 -8.81
C GLY A 162 -1.93 0.36 -7.44
N MET A 163 -2.62 -0.18 -6.45
CA MET A 163 -2.21 -0.21 -5.06
C MET A 163 -2.29 -1.66 -4.61
N ILE A 164 -1.27 -2.11 -3.91
CA ILE A 164 -1.22 -3.45 -3.30
C ILE A 164 -1.04 -3.25 -1.80
N GLN A 165 -2.04 -3.65 -1.04
CA GLN A 165 -2.09 -3.46 0.42
C GLN A 165 -1.02 -4.29 1.12
N PRO A 166 -0.55 -3.87 2.31
CA PRO A 166 0.46 -4.58 3.10
C PRO A 166 0.08 -6.04 3.41
N ASP A 167 -1.20 -6.30 3.60
CA ASP A 167 -1.76 -7.60 3.96
C ASP A 167 -1.72 -8.62 2.83
N ALA A 168 -1.64 -8.18 1.56
CA ALA A 168 -1.50 -9.08 0.41
C ALA A 168 -0.11 -9.75 0.32
N TRP A 169 0.91 -9.15 0.92
CA TRP A 169 2.29 -9.64 0.87
C TRP A 169 2.61 -10.65 1.97
N LEU A 170 3.46 -11.64 1.65
CA LEU A 170 4.27 -12.36 2.63
C LEU A 170 5.74 -12.15 2.26
N THR A 171 6.52 -11.62 3.20
CA THR A 171 7.84 -11.07 2.91
C THR A 171 8.92 -11.80 3.69
N PRO A 172 9.97 -12.38 3.04
CA PRO A 172 11.16 -12.83 3.74
C PRO A 172 11.82 -11.70 4.54
N ARG A 173 12.06 -11.92 5.82
CA ARG A 173 12.67 -10.91 6.69
C ARG A 173 14.00 -10.38 6.13
N SER A 174 14.80 -11.25 5.52
CA SER A 174 16.07 -10.87 4.91
C SER A 174 15.95 -9.81 3.82
N LEU A 175 14.79 -9.70 3.14
CA LEU A 175 14.53 -8.63 2.17
C LEU A 175 14.22 -7.31 2.86
N ILE A 176 13.49 -7.36 3.98
CA ILE A 176 13.23 -6.17 4.81
C ILE A 176 14.52 -5.66 5.43
N ASP A 177 15.37 -6.57 5.94
CA ASP A 177 16.67 -6.20 6.55
C ASP A 177 17.59 -5.50 5.52
N LYS A 178 17.51 -5.88 4.23
CA LYS A 178 18.23 -5.21 3.13
C LYS A 178 17.61 -3.88 2.75
N ALA A 179 16.27 -3.81 2.70
CA ALA A 179 15.54 -2.63 2.28
C ALA A 179 15.51 -1.54 3.36
N GLY A 180 15.67 -1.93 4.63
CA GLY A 180 15.48 -1.07 5.79
C GLY A 180 14.02 -1.00 6.28
N PRO A 181 13.79 -0.38 7.47
CA PRO A 181 12.47 -0.30 8.09
C PRO A 181 11.52 0.62 7.34
N TRP A 182 10.26 0.65 7.76
CA TRP A 182 9.26 1.62 7.29
C TRP A 182 9.72 3.05 7.55
N ASN A 183 9.47 3.94 6.59
CA ASN A 183 9.73 5.37 6.82
C ASN A 183 8.76 5.88 7.90
N PRO A 184 9.26 6.46 9.02
CA PRO A 184 8.40 6.87 10.14
C PRO A 184 7.51 8.08 9.84
N MET A 185 7.65 8.69 8.68
CA MET A 185 6.82 9.82 8.27
C MET A 185 5.37 9.35 8.06
N ARG A 186 4.40 10.07 8.63
CA ARG A 186 2.99 9.84 8.35
C ARG A 186 2.70 10.16 6.89
N ASN A 187 2.35 9.15 6.12
CA ASN A 187 2.15 9.25 4.69
C ASN A 187 1.01 8.32 4.23
N PRO A 188 0.05 8.78 3.40
CA PRO A 188 -0.97 7.92 2.80
C PRO A 188 -0.44 6.84 1.86
N ASP A 189 0.82 6.94 1.45
CA ASP A 189 1.53 6.06 0.53
C ASP A 189 2.81 5.48 1.20
N ASP A 190 2.73 5.21 2.51
CA ASP A 190 3.85 4.67 3.29
C ASP A 190 4.18 3.22 2.88
N ASP A 191 3.18 2.44 2.57
CA ASP A 191 3.28 1.09 2.02
C ASP A 191 3.91 1.08 0.62
N GLY A 192 3.51 1.99 -0.24
CA GLY A 192 4.07 2.10 -1.59
C GLY A 192 5.56 2.44 -1.59
N GLU A 193 6.04 3.29 -0.66
CA GLU A 193 7.47 3.58 -0.49
C GLU A 193 8.23 2.39 0.08
N PHE A 194 7.69 1.76 1.12
CA PHE A 194 8.31 0.61 1.77
C PHE A 194 8.46 -0.58 0.81
N PHE A 195 7.36 -0.97 0.15
CA PHE A 195 7.40 -2.09 -0.78
C PHE A 195 8.19 -1.79 -2.06
N CYS A 196 8.35 -0.54 -2.48
CA CYS A 196 9.29 -0.18 -3.54
C CYS A 196 10.71 -0.69 -3.20
N ARG A 197 11.21 -0.39 -2.00
CA ARG A 197 12.53 -0.82 -1.55
C ARG A 197 12.62 -2.35 -1.38
N VAL A 198 11.60 -2.95 -0.79
CA VAL A 198 11.56 -4.40 -0.55
C VAL A 198 11.54 -5.19 -1.86
N ILE A 199 10.75 -4.74 -2.85
CA ILE A 199 10.71 -5.34 -4.17
C ILE A 199 12.07 -5.21 -4.86
N LEU A 200 12.70 -4.02 -4.84
CA LEU A 200 14.05 -3.83 -5.41
C LEU A 200 15.13 -4.69 -4.73
N ALA A 201 14.96 -5.03 -3.45
CA ALA A 201 15.87 -5.92 -2.73
C ALA A 201 15.69 -7.41 -3.05
N SER A 202 14.60 -7.77 -3.75
CA SER A 202 14.19 -9.14 -4.07
C SER A 202 14.69 -9.59 -5.45
N LYS A 203 14.40 -10.86 -5.77
CA LYS A 203 14.54 -11.41 -7.12
C LYS A 203 13.28 -11.22 -7.96
N GLY A 204 12.19 -10.72 -7.37
CA GLY A 204 10.91 -10.53 -8.02
C GLY A 204 9.74 -10.92 -7.11
N VAL A 205 8.58 -11.10 -7.70
CA VAL A 205 7.30 -11.36 -7.04
C VAL A 205 6.69 -12.63 -7.59
N LYS A 206 6.30 -13.56 -6.73
CA LYS A 206 5.51 -14.74 -7.07
C LYS A 206 4.08 -14.56 -6.60
N TYR A 207 3.13 -14.97 -7.41
CA TYR A 207 1.72 -14.88 -7.11
C TYR A 207 1.13 -16.27 -6.87
N ASN A 208 0.25 -16.38 -5.88
CA ASN A 208 -0.56 -17.56 -5.63
C ASN A 208 -2.04 -17.17 -5.68
N ASP A 209 -2.84 -17.89 -6.45
CA ASP A 209 -4.29 -17.71 -6.55
C ASP A 209 -5.08 -18.34 -5.39
N LYS A 210 -4.37 -19.11 -4.54
CA LYS A 210 -4.89 -19.66 -3.29
C LYS A 210 -4.55 -18.73 -2.14
N GLY A 211 -5.46 -18.61 -1.21
CA GLY A 211 -5.35 -17.66 -0.12
C GLY A 211 -5.67 -16.24 -0.57
N THR A 212 -6.26 -15.47 0.31
CA THR A 212 -6.82 -14.15 -0.02
C THR A 212 -6.60 -13.19 1.14
N SER A 213 -6.28 -11.95 0.85
CA SER A 213 -6.46 -10.83 1.77
C SER A 213 -7.80 -10.15 1.50
N TYR A 214 -8.49 -9.73 2.55
CA TYR A 214 -9.77 -9.04 2.47
C TYR A 214 -9.60 -7.62 2.97
N TYR A 215 -9.68 -6.67 2.03
CA TYR A 215 -9.53 -5.24 2.29
C TYR A 215 -10.89 -4.58 2.50
N ARG A 216 -11.07 -3.97 3.68
CA ARG A 216 -12.32 -3.30 4.05
C ARG A 216 -12.40 -1.89 3.51
N LYS A 217 -13.48 -1.59 2.78
CA LYS A 217 -13.78 -0.25 2.28
C LYS A 217 -14.80 0.46 3.15
N PHE A 218 -14.47 1.67 3.55
CA PHE A 218 -15.36 2.54 4.29
C PHE A 218 -16.08 3.50 3.35
N ASN A 219 -17.42 3.56 3.45
CA ASN A 219 -18.25 4.44 2.63
C ASN A 219 -18.07 5.93 2.95
N GLN A 220 -17.45 6.25 4.08
CA GLN A 220 -17.19 7.62 4.49
C GLN A 220 -15.74 8.00 4.19
N LYS A 221 -15.51 9.16 3.56
CA LYS A 221 -14.18 9.76 3.34
C LYS A 221 -13.55 10.26 4.67
N THR A 222 -13.61 9.44 5.70
CA THR A 222 -13.23 9.79 7.08
C THR A 222 -11.85 9.23 7.45
N THR A 223 -11.29 8.30 6.66
CA THR A 223 -9.96 7.75 6.92
C THR A 223 -8.90 8.82 6.73
N TRP A 224 -7.84 8.75 7.53
CA TRP A 224 -6.74 9.72 7.45
C TRP A 224 -6.14 9.79 6.03
N SER A 225 -5.96 8.66 5.38
CA SER A 225 -5.44 8.55 4.01
C SER A 225 -6.34 9.16 2.94
N SER A 226 -7.67 9.17 3.16
CA SER A 226 -8.63 9.75 2.21
C SER A 226 -8.76 11.27 2.29
N ARG A 227 -8.16 11.91 3.32
CA ARG A 227 -8.22 13.36 3.49
C ARG A 227 -7.32 14.06 2.48
N ASN A 228 -7.91 14.89 1.64
CA ASN A 228 -7.19 15.72 0.67
C ASN A 228 -6.62 16.99 1.35
N SER A 229 -5.80 16.81 2.39
CA SER A 229 -5.13 17.91 3.09
C SER A 229 -3.78 18.25 2.42
N TYR A 230 -3.32 19.49 2.61
CA TYR A 230 -1.99 19.90 2.14
C TYR A 230 -0.89 18.95 2.65
N GLN A 231 -0.95 18.58 3.94
CA GLN A 231 0.03 17.70 4.57
C GLN A 231 0.07 16.32 3.90
N ASN A 232 -1.10 15.73 3.60
CA ASN A 232 -1.17 14.44 2.93
C ASN A 232 -0.64 14.54 1.50
N GLN A 233 -0.99 15.59 0.75
CA GLN A 233 -0.46 15.80 -0.60
C GLN A 233 1.05 16.02 -0.62
N ALA A 234 1.59 16.77 0.35
CA ALA A 234 3.02 16.96 0.51
C ALA A 234 3.74 15.65 0.85
N ALA A 235 3.15 14.82 1.71
CA ALA A 235 3.69 13.52 2.08
C ALA A 235 3.70 12.54 0.88
N VAL A 236 2.64 12.50 0.08
CA VAL A 236 2.59 11.68 -1.16
C VAL A 236 3.64 12.15 -2.17
N LEU A 237 3.81 13.47 -2.36
CA LEU A 237 4.86 13.99 -3.23
C LEU A 237 6.26 13.61 -2.73
N GLN A 238 6.48 13.63 -1.41
CA GLN A 238 7.74 13.19 -0.81
C GLN A 238 7.95 11.68 -1.01
N SER A 239 6.93 10.84 -0.85
CA SER A 239 7.00 9.40 -1.14
C SER A 239 7.44 9.15 -2.58
N TRP A 240 6.82 9.82 -3.56
CA TRP A 240 7.22 9.69 -4.97
C TRP A 240 8.63 10.21 -5.24
N THR A 241 9.08 11.24 -4.50
CA THR A 241 10.47 11.69 -4.58
C THR A 241 11.43 10.60 -4.09
N LEU A 242 11.15 9.97 -2.95
CA LEU A 242 11.93 8.84 -2.44
C LEU A 242 11.92 7.64 -3.41
N LYS A 243 10.75 7.27 -3.95
CA LYS A 243 10.66 6.20 -4.96
C LYS A 243 11.53 6.53 -6.20
N SER A 244 11.56 7.79 -6.63
CA SER A 244 12.42 8.21 -7.74
C SER A 244 13.91 8.08 -7.41
N GLU A 245 14.30 8.30 -6.15
CA GLU A 245 15.68 8.08 -5.68
C GLU A 245 16.04 6.59 -5.64
N HIS A 246 15.13 5.74 -5.15
CA HIS A 246 15.32 4.28 -5.15
C HIS A 246 15.42 3.72 -6.57
N LEU A 247 14.68 4.27 -7.53
CA LEU A 247 14.69 3.87 -8.94
C LEU A 247 15.81 4.52 -9.76
N LYS A 248 16.60 5.43 -9.18
CA LYS A 248 17.69 6.12 -9.89
C LYS A 248 18.69 5.20 -10.59
N PRO A 249 19.11 4.05 -10.03
CA PRO A 249 19.98 3.10 -10.74
C PRO A 249 19.39 2.57 -12.05
N PHE A 250 18.07 2.61 -12.21
CA PHE A 250 17.30 2.11 -13.35
C PHE A 250 16.71 3.24 -14.20
N GLU A 251 17.08 4.50 -13.95
CA GLU A 251 16.50 5.69 -14.58
C GLU A 251 16.65 5.70 -16.12
N ASN A 252 17.62 4.98 -16.65
CA ASN A 252 17.82 4.86 -18.12
C ASN A 252 16.81 3.93 -18.82
N LEU A 253 16.06 3.12 -18.06
CA LEU A 253 15.02 2.27 -18.61
C LEU A 253 13.80 3.12 -19.01
N PRO A 254 13.31 3.01 -20.25
CA PRO A 254 12.16 3.81 -20.72
C PRO A 254 10.92 3.64 -19.84
N GLY A 255 10.64 2.41 -19.35
CA GLY A 255 9.52 2.11 -18.47
C GLY A 255 9.60 2.84 -17.13
N VAL A 256 10.79 2.92 -16.51
CA VAL A 256 11.01 3.66 -15.25
C VAL A 256 10.77 5.16 -15.48
N ARG A 257 11.32 5.74 -16.55
CA ARG A 257 11.08 7.15 -16.88
C ARG A 257 9.60 7.43 -17.11
N LYS A 258 8.91 6.56 -17.85
CA LYS A 258 7.47 6.68 -18.11
C LYS A 258 6.65 6.59 -16.83
N ALA A 259 6.97 5.65 -15.92
CA ALA A 259 6.33 5.52 -14.62
C ALA A 259 6.47 6.80 -13.77
N LEU A 260 7.70 7.30 -13.64
CA LEU A 260 7.96 8.53 -12.88
C LEU A 260 7.31 9.75 -13.53
N ALA A 261 7.40 9.89 -14.85
CA ALA A 261 6.76 10.95 -15.61
C ALA A 261 5.23 10.97 -15.39
N PHE A 262 4.60 9.81 -15.46
CA PHE A 262 3.16 9.65 -15.26
C PHE A 262 2.75 10.09 -13.84
N ASN A 263 3.38 9.53 -12.82
CA ASN A 263 2.97 9.78 -11.42
C ASN A 263 3.24 11.23 -10.99
N PHE A 264 4.37 11.82 -11.37
CA PHE A 264 4.61 13.25 -11.09
C PHE A 264 3.68 14.17 -11.89
N THR A 265 3.26 13.76 -13.10
CA THR A 265 2.23 14.50 -13.88
C THR A 265 0.89 14.49 -13.15
N GLU A 266 0.44 13.31 -12.69
CA GLU A 266 -0.79 13.18 -11.89
C GLU A 266 -0.72 14.01 -10.60
N LEU A 267 0.39 13.98 -9.88
CA LEU A 267 0.60 14.80 -8.69
C LEU A 267 0.57 16.30 -8.99
N CYS A 268 1.14 16.72 -10.11
CA CYS A 268 1.07 18.11 -10.55
C CYS A 268 -0.39 18.55 -10.77
N TYR A 269 -1.17 17.75 -11.48
CA TYR A 269 -2.57 18.08 -11.80
C TYR A 269 -3.47 18.02 -10.58
N ASN A 270 -3.31 17.02 -9.71
CA ASN A 270 -4.13 16.84 -8.52
C ASN A 270 -3.89 17.94 -7.48
N ASN A 271 -2.72 18.57 -7.48
CA ASN A 271 -2.39 19.67 -6.57
C ASN A 271 -2.75 21.05 -7.11
N TYR A 272 -3.01 21.21 -8.41
CA TYR A 272 -3.38 22.49 -8.99
C TYR A 272 -4.90 22.68 -9.07
N PRO A 273 -5.46 23.83 -8.69
CA PRO A 273 -4.81 25.04 -8.18
C PRO A 273 -4.71 25.11 -6.65
N ALA A 274 -5.19 24.10 -5.91
CA ALA A 274 -5.32 24.15 -4.44
C ALA A 274 -3.97 24.28 -3.71
N ASN A 275 -2.93 23.58 -4.19
CA ASN A 275 -1.58 23.56 -3.61
C ASN A 275 -0.54 23.90 -4.69
N PRO A 276 -0.40 25.18 -5.09
CA PRO A 276 0.39 25.57 -6.27
C PRO A 276 1.90 25.32 -6.11
N ASP A 277 2.43 25.35 -4.90
CA ASP A 277 3.83 25.03 -4.59
C ASP A 277 4.13 23.54 -4.77
N LEU A 278 3.23 22.66 -4.31
CA LEU A 278 3.34 21.20 -4.52
C LEU A 278 3.19 20.87 -6.01
N SER A 279 2.20 21.48 -6.68
CA SER A 279 2.02 21.34 -8.13
C SER A 279 3.26 21.76 -8.90
N LYS A 280 3.93 22.87 -8.51
CA LYS A 280 5.18 23.34 -9.14
C LYS A 280 6.30 22.31 -8.97
N LYS A 281 6.53 21.80 -7.76
CA LYS A 281 7.55 20.78 -7.49
C LYS A 281 7.29 19.50 -8.32
N ALA A 282 6.04 19.04 -8.35
CA ALA A 282 5.65 17.89 -9.15
C ALA A 282 5.84 18.13 -10.66
N TYR A 283 5.56 19.35 -11.14
CA TYR A 283 5.81 19.77 -12.51
C TYR A 283 7.28 19.67 -12.91
N GLU A 284 8.19 20.14 -12.07
CA GLU A 284 9.63 20.09 -12.28
C GLU A 284 10.10 18.63 -12.40
N MET A 285 9.63 17.78 -11.50
CA MET A 285 9.94 16.34 -11.53
C MET A 285 9.33 15.64 -12.76
N ALA A 286 8.08 15.92 -13.10
CA ALA A 286 7.45 15.37 -14.31
C ALA A 286 8.24 15.74 -15.57
N THR A 287 8.62 17.01 -15.70
CA THR A 287 9.40 17.52 -16.84
C THR A 287 10.76 16.83 -16.95
N LYS A 288 11.45 16.63 -15.80
CA LYS A 288 12.73 15.89 -15.76
C LYS A 288 12.62 14.51 -16.39
N TYR A 289 11.50 13.82 -16.22
CA TYR A 289 11.27 12.48 -16.76
C TYR A 289 10.54 12.43 -18.09
N GLY A 290 10.17 13.60 -18.67
CA GLY A 290 9.52 13.71 -19.98
C GLY A 290 8.00 13.59 -19.96
N GLY A 291 7.39 13.93 -18.82
CA GLY A 291 5.93 14.00 -18.63
C GLY A 291 5.29 15.31 -19.05
N LEU A 292 4.02 15.48 -18.75
CA LEU A 292 3.18 16.66 -19.03
C LEU A 292 2.89 16.93 -20.51
N SER A 293 2.66 15.91 -21.30
CA SER A 293 2.35 16.02 -22.73
C SER A 293 0.94 16.53 -23.07
N GLY A 294 0.20 17.08 -22.11
CA GLY A 294 -1.14 17.65 -22.35
C GLY A 294 -2.00 17.69 -21.09
N PRO A 295 -3.21 18.24 -21.18
CA PRO A 295 -4.12 18.30 -20.03
C PRO A 295 -4.64 16.91 -19.61
N PRO A 296 -4.96 16.72 -18.31
CA PRO A 296 -5.44 15.45 -17.80
C PRO A 296 -6.75 15.00 -18.45
N TYR A 297 -7.00 13.69 -18.42
CA TYR A 297 -8.28 13.13 -18.82
C TYR A 297 -9.28 13.20 -17.65
N PHE A 298 -10.46 13.74 -17.89
CA PHE A 298 -11.49 13.97 -16.87
C PHE A 298 -12.68 12.99 -16.95
N GLY A 299 -12.49 11.79 -17.46
CA GLY A 299 -13.59 10.86 -17.68
C GLY A 299 -14.60 11.38 -18.73
N ASN A 300 -15.87 11.00 -18.62
CA ASN A 300 -16.93 11.42 -19.56
C ASN A 300 -17.53 12.79 -19.17
N THR A 301 -16.72 13.82 -18.99
CA THR A 301 -17.14 15.17 -18.63
C THR A 301 -17.04 16.15 -19.79
N SER A 302 -17.77 17.27 -19.71
CA SER A 302 -17.67 18.36 -20.69
C SER A 302 -16.26 18.97 -20.76
N PHE A 303 -15.46 18.85 -19.69
CA PHE A 303 -14.09 19.32 -19.66
C PHE A 303 -13.17 18.57 -20.61
N ASN A 304 -13.47 17.31 -20.93
CA ASN A 304 -12.69 16.57 -21.92
C ASN A 304 -12.79 17.16 -23.35
N LYS A 305 -13.92 17.77 -23.68
CA LYS A 305 -14.09 18.45 -24.99
C LYS A 305 -13.16 19.68 -25.10
N LEU A 306 -12.85 20.30 -23.96
CA LEU A 306 -12.04 21.51 -23.88
C LEU A 306 -10.53 21.23 -23.76
N ARG A 307 -10.13 19.96 -23.45
CA ARG A 307 -8.74 19.61 -23.16
C ARG A 307 -7.75 19.85 -24.32
N HIS A 308 -8.24 19.83 -25.56
CA HIS A 308 -7.43 20.09 -26.74
C HIS A 308 -7.40 21.56 -27.15
N ALA A 309 -8.29 22.39 -26.59
CA ALA A 309 -8.44 23.80 -26.92
C ALA A 309 -7.84 24.74 -25.87
N LEU A 310 -7.70 24.28 -24.62
CA LEU A 310 -7.24 25.13 -23.52
C LEU A 310 -5.94 24.63 -22.90
N PRO A 311 -5.04 25.54 -22.44
CA PRO A 311 -3.89 25.18 -21.61
C PRO A 311 -4.36 24.45 -20.35
N TRP A 312 -3.63 23.42 -19.93
CA TRP A 312 -4.03 22.59 -18.80
C TRP A 312 -4.28 23.35 -17.49
N LYS A 313 -3.50 24.40 -17.21
CA LYS A 313 -3.71 25.25 -16.02
C LYS A 313 -5.05 25.95 -16.03
N LEU A 314 -5.44 26.52 -17.19
CA LEU A 314 -6.74 27.19 -17.33
C LEU A 314 -7.89 26.18 -17.20
N LEU A 315 -7.74 25.01 -17.79
CA LEU A 315 -8.74 23.95 -17.72
C LEU A 315 -8.95 23.44 -16.28
N LEU A 316 -7.89 23.25 -15.52
CA LEU A 316 -7.96 22.85 -14.11
C LEU A 316 -8.55 23.95 -13.22
N LEU A 317 -8.22 25.22 -13.48
CA LEU A 317 -8.84 26.38 -12.81
C LEU A 317 -10.36 26.40 -13.05
N LEU A 318 -10.78 26.32 -14.29
CA LEU A 318 -12.21 26.31 -14.63
C LEU A 318 -12.95 25.15 -13.96
N ARG A 319 -12.33 23.96 -13.96
CA ARG A 319 -12.90 22.78 -13.30
C ARG A 319 -13.01 22.99 -11.79
N HIS A 320 -12.00 23.56 -11.15
CA HIS A 320 -11.97 23.82 -9.71
C HIS A 320 -13.12 24.77 -9.31
N TYR A 321 -13.26 25.90 -10.01
CA TYR A 321 -14.35 26.83 -9.75
C TYR A 321 -15.74 26.25 -10.05
N TYR A 322 -15.88 25.47 -11.12
CA TYR A 322 -17.13 24.77 -11.41
C TYR A 322 -17.56 23.87 -10.25
N HIS A 323 -16.66 23.04 -9.73
CA HIS A 323 -16.98 22.18 -8.59
C HIS A 323 -17.26 22.96 -7.32
N SER A 324 -16.58 24.05 -7.06
CA SER A 324 -16.85 24.91 -5.88
C SER A 324 -18.25 25.55 -5.92
N LEU A 325 -18.77 25.82 -7.11
CA LEU A 325 -20.12 26.39 -7.30
C LEU A 325 -21.24 25.32 -7.28
N THR A 326 -20.91 24.06 -7.59
CA THR A 326 -21.90 22.97 -7.67
C THR A 326 -21.93 22.07 -6.43
N SER A 327 -21.03 22.26 -5.47
CA SER A 327 -20.93 21.49 -4.22
C SER A 327 -21.58 22.21 -3.01
N ASN A 328 -22.31 23.31 -3.26
CA ASN A 328 -23.19 24.00 -2.29
C ASN A 328 -24.66 23.57 -2.56
#